data_d1236bb90496270f99d72faa75f8f3d3
#
_entry.id   d1236bb90496270f99d72faa75f8f3d3
#
_cell.length_a   1.000
_cell.length_b   1.000
_cell.length_c   1.000
_cell.angle_alpha   90.00
_cell.angle_beta   90.00
_cell.angle_gamma   90.00
#
_symmetry.space_group_name_H-M   'P 1'
#
loop_
_entity.id
_entity.type
_entity.pdbx_description
1 polymer ?
#
loop_
_entity_poly.entity_id
_entity_poly.type
_entity_poly.pdbx_seq_one_letter_code
_entity_poly.pdbx_strand_id
1 'polypeptide(L)'
;FLESIAVKLGMTLGELDELAAQSDSHTVINSYCTVFAGTEVLECIKSGKEPKDIARGLFRSIASRLFEMIVSHDGPVAATGGVVAHCGSMRAALNEVLDDEILLPPLPQFAGAYGGALMARAGHDVAEPDGQRLAPPCGSSIKGGCQC
;
A
#
# COMPACT_ATOMS: atom_id res chain seq x y z
N PHE A 1 7.40 2.53 -0.71
CA PHE A 1 7.96 2.47 0.65
C PHE A 1 8.41 1.05 0.99
N LEU A 2 7.49 0.06 1.10
CA LEU A 2 7.84 -1.32 1.49
C LEU A 2 8.89 -1.95 0.57
N GLU A 3 8.69 -1.90 -0.74
CA GLU A 3 9.65 -2.40 -1.73
C GLU A 3 11.02 -1.75 -1.59
N SER A 4 11.06 -0.43 -1.40
CA SER A 4 12.32 0.29 -1.24
C SER A 4 13.09 -0.12 0.02
N ILE A 5 12.39 -0.43 1.11
CA ILE A 5 13.03 -0.95 2.33
C ILE A 5 13.41 -2.42 2.16
N ALA A 6 12.55 -3.25 1.55
CA ALA A 6 12.86 -4.64 1.27
C ALA A 6 14.16 -4.77 0.44
N VAL A 7 14.28 -4.00 -0.63
CA VAL A 7 15.52 -3.95 -1.45
C VAL A 7 16.74 -3.55 -0.62
N LYS A 8 16.62 -2.58 0.27
CA LYS A 8 17.73 -2.19 1.17
C LYS A 8 18.13 -3.29 2.15
N LEU A 9 17.18 -4.14 2.52
CA LEU A 9 17.40 -5.31 3.38
C LEU A 9 17.86 -6.54 2.57
N GLY A 10 17.97 -6.44 1.25
CA GLY A 10 18.39 -7.52 0.36
C GLY A 10 17.35 -8.60 0.14
N MET A 11 16.05 -8.27 0.29
CA MET A 11 14.92 -9.19 0.16
C MET A 11 13.84 -8.65 -0.76
N THR A 12 12.96 -9.52 -1.20
CA THR A 12 11.74 -9.17 -1.94
C THR A 12 10.63 -8.72 -0.97
N LEU A 13 9.58 -8.09 -1.50
CA LEU A 13 8.40 -7.73 -0.70
C LEU A 13 7.71 -8.96 -0.11
N GLY A 14 7.66 -10.08 -0.85
CA GLY A 14 7.10 -11.33 -0.36
C GLY A 14 7.87 -11.90 0.83
N GLU A 15 9.20 -11.93 0.75
CA GLU A 15 10.06 -12.36 1.86
C GLU A 15 9.93 -11.45 3.08
N LEU A 16 9.75 -10.13 2.86
CA LEU A 16 9.47 -9.19 3.94
C LEU A 16 8.12 -9.47 4.62
N ASP A 17 7.09 -9.81 3.84
CA ASP A 17 5.77 -10.16 4.34
C ASP A 17 5.80 -11.47 5.15
N GLU A 18 6.45 -12.51 4.62
CA GLU A 18 6.63 -13.79 5.31
C GLU A 18 7.42 -13.64 6.62
N LEU A 19 8.44 -12.77 6.61
CA LEU A 19 9.24 -12.48 7.79
C LEU A 19 8.42 -11.75 8.86
N ALA A 20 7.64 -10.75 8.47
CA ALA A 20 6.77 -10.01 9.36
C ALA A 20 5.69 -10.89 10.01
N ALA A 21 5.17 -11.87 9.27
CA ALA A 21 4.17 -12.82 9.77
C ALA A 21 4.68 -13.72 10.91
N GLN A 22 6.01 -13.83 11.09
CA GLN A 22 6.64 -14.64 12.14
C GLN A 22 6.84 -13.89 13.46
N SER A 23 6.45 -12.61 13.53
CA SER A 23 6.66 -11.75 14.69
C SER A 23 5.35 -11.38 15.37
N ASP A 24 5.35 -11.41 16.70
CA ASP A 24 4.30 -10.85 17.56
C ASP A 24 4.76 -9.56 18.25
N SER A 25 5.91 -9.01 17.84
CA SER A 25 6.52 -7.85 18.46
C SER A 25 5.74 -6.56 18.18
N HIS A 26 5.75 -5.65 19.15
CA HIS A 26 5.24 -4.29 19.03
C HIS A 26 6.34 -3.27 18.69
N THR A 27 7.35 -3.69 17.93
CA THR A 27 8.38 -2.77 17.45
C THR A 27 7.74 -1.61 16.70
N VAL A 28 8.07 -0.40 17.09
CA VAL A 28 7.56 0.83 16.48
C VAL A 28 8.62 1.38 15.53
N ILE A 29 8.19 1.71 14.31
CA ILE A 29 8.96 2.49 13.34
C ILE A 29 8.11 3.72 13.05
N ASN A 30 8.61 4.89 13.41
CA ASN A 30 7.84 6.14 13.36
C ASN A 30 7.98 6.88 12.03
N SER A 31 9.02 6.58 11.27
CA SER A 31 9.34 7.30 10.05
C SER A 31 8.49 6.84 8.88
N TYR A 32 7.69 7.74 8.34
CA TYR A 32 6.87 7.52 7.14
C TYR A 32 7.61 7.90 5.84
N CYS A 33 8.70 8.61 5.95
CA CYS A 33 9.56 8.92 4.82
C CYS A 33 10.54 7.78 4.59
N THR A 34 10.62 7.26 3.35
CA THR A 34 11.50 6.14 2.98
C THR A 34 12.98 6.38 3.32
N VAL A 35 13.41 7.64 3.31
CA VAL A 35 14.81 8.00 3.65
C VAL A 35 15.04 7.83 5.15
N PHE A 36 14.19 8.43 5.97
CA PHE A 36 14.32 8.36 7.43
C PHE A 36 14.00 6.97 7.97
N ALA A 37 13.02 6.28 7.40
CA ALA A 37 12.73 4.90 7.76
C ALA A 37 13.94 3.98 7.55
N GLY A 38 14.71 4.19 6.49
CA GLY A 38 15.96 3.44 6.28
C GLY A 38 16.98 3.65 7.42
N THR A 39 17.10 4.85 7.92
CA THR A 39 17.98 5.16 9.06
C THR A 39 17.46 4.50 10.35
N GLU A 40 16.16 4.60 10.62
CA GLU A 40 15.52 4.00 11.79
C GLU A 40 15.63 2.46 11.77
N VAL A 41 15.46 1.84 10.60
CA VAL A 41 15.71 0.40 10.41
C VAL A 41 17.15 0.03 10.76
N LEU A 42 18.13 0.81 10.31
CA LEU A 42 19.54 0.59 10.67
C LEU A 42 19.80 0.72 12.16
N GLU A 43 19.15 1.66 12.83
CA GLU A 43 19.22 1.81 14.28
C GLU A 43 18.59 0.62 15.01
N CYS A 44 17.47 0.12 14.52
CA CYS A 44 16.85 -1.11 15.02
C CYS A 44 17.79 -2.32 14.90
N ILE A 45 18.45 -2.48 13.75
CA ILE A 45 19.44 -3.55 13.54
C ILE A 45 20.63 -3.39 14.50
N LYS A 46 21.18 -2.20 14.64
CA LYS A 46 22.30 -1.91 15.57
C LYS A 46 21.93 -2.16 17.04
N SER A 47 20.68 -1.94 17.40
CA SER A 47 20.16 -2.22 18.75
C SER A 47 19.85 -3.69 19.01
N GLY A 48 20.09 -4.56 18.01
CA GLY A 48 19.91 -6.01 18.15
C GLY A 48 18.46 -6.47 18.03
N LYS A 49 17.57 -5.69 17.42
CA LYS A 49 16.21 -6.14 17.14
C LYS A 49 16.22 -7.22 16.07
N GLU A 50 15.36 -8.20 16.22
CA GLU A 50 15.23 -9.27 15.24
C GLU A 50 14.65 -8.76 13.92
N PRO A 51 15.13 -9.27 12.77
CA PRO A 51 14.64 -8.84 11.46
C PRO A 51 13.11 -8.96 11.28
N LYS A 52 12.50 -10.01 11.85
CA LYS A 52 11.05 -10.21 11.83
C LYS A 52 10.29 -9.09 12.55
N ASP A 53 10.84 -8.59 13.67
CA ASP A 53 10.23 -7.53 14.46
C ASP A 53 10.30 -6.19 13.74
N ILE A 54 11.40 -5.96 13.04
CA ILE A 54 11.58 -4.77 12.18
C ILE A 54 10.59 -4.84 11.01
N ALA A 55 10.48 -6.00 10.34
CA ALA A 55 9.55 -6.23 9.25
C ALA A 55 8.09 -5.95 9.68
N ARG A 56 7.66 -6.53 10.80
CA ARG A 56 6.31 -6.26 11.35
C ARG A 56 6.11 -4.78 11.65
N GLY A 57 7.09 -4.13 12.26
CA GLY A 57 7.06 -2.71 12.57
C GLY A 57 6.86 -1.82 11.35
N LEU A 58 7.41 -2.20 10.19
CA LEU A 58 7.22 -1.48 8.92
C LEU A 58 5.77 -1.55 8.44
N PHE A 59 5.14 -2.73 8.42
CA PHE A 59 3.73 -2.87 8.04
C PHE A 59 2.83 -2.11 9.00
N ARG A 60 3.09 -2.20 10.30
CA ARG A 60 2.32 -1.52 11.32
C ARG A 60 2.43 -0.01 11.22
N SER A 61 3.61 0.54 10.89
CA SER A 61 3.78 1.98 10.70
C SER A 61 2.90 2.53 9.57
N ILE A 62 2.78 1.77 8.47
CA ILE A 62 1.89 2.13 7.35
C ILE A 62 0.42 2.03 7.78
N ALA A 63 0.04 0.95 8.45
CA ALA A 63 -1.33 0.77 8.94
C ALA A 63 -1.76 1.91 9.86
N SER A 64 -0.90 2.30 10.82
CA SER A 64 -1.16 3.42 11.73
C SER A 64 -1.35 4.72 10.97
N ARG A 65 -0.53 4.99 9.95
CA ARG A 65 -0.69 6.18 9.11
C ARG A 65 -1.98 6.18 8.31
N LEU A 66 -2.37 5.04 7.75
CA LEU A 66 -3.65 4.92 7.04
C LEU A 66 -4.82 5.16 8.00
N PHE A 67 -4.73 4.65 9.22
CA PHE A 67 -5.73 4.88 10.26
C PHE A 67 -5.87 6.37 10.63
N GLU A 68 -4.75 7.09 10.77
CA GLU A 68 -4.76 8.54 11.02
C GLU A 68 -5.47 9.34 9.90
N MET A 69 -5.52 8.80 8.68
CA MET A 69 -6.23 9.42 7.56
C MET A 69 -7.73 9.15 7.54
N ILE A 70 -8.19 8.17 8.34
CA ILE A 70 -9.61 7.86 8.49
C ILE A 70 -10.20 8.80 9.53
N VAL A 71 -10.92 9.82 9.09
CA VAL A 71 -11.43 10.90 9.96
C VAL A 71 -12.51 10.41 10.92
N SER A 72 -13.43 9.61 10.43
CA SER A 72 -14.43 8.86 11.21
C SER A 72 -15.10 7.84 10.29
N HIS A 73 -15.48 6.71 10.83
CA HIS A 73 -16.30 5.73 10.10
C HIS A 73 -17.32 5.11 11.06
N ASP A 74 -18.56 5.06 10.62
CA ASP A 74 -19.67 4.44 11.36
C ASP A 74 -20.04 3.07 10.76
N GLY A 75 -19.10 2.40 10.11
CA GLY A 75 -19.35 1.13 9.44
C GLY A 75 -18.08 0.38 9.07
N PRO A 76 -18.22 -0.77 8.40
CA PRO A 76 -17.09 -1.61 8.07
C PRO A 76 -16.12 -0.91 7.11
N VAL A 77 -14.83 -1.09 7.34
CA VAL A 77 -13.75 -0.55 6.50
C VAL A 77 -13.37 -1.56 5.43
N ALA A 78 -13.41 -1.15 4.17
CA ALA A 78 -12.94 -1.97 3.05
C ALA A 78 -11.55 -1.52 2.59
N ALA A 79 -10.64 -2.48 2.40
CA ALA A 79 -9.31 -2.21 1.88
C ALA A 79 -9.17 -2.75 0.45
N THR A 80 -8.56 -1.94 -0.43
CA THR A 80 -8.30 -2.28 -1.84
C THR A 80 -6.86 -1.98 -2.21
N GLY A 81 -6.41 -2.53 -3.33
CA GLY A 81 -5.07 -2.29 -3.85
C GLY A 81 -4.15 -3.51 -3.77
N GLY A 82 -3.00 -3.41 -4.45
CA GLY A 82 -2.06 -4.52 -4.59
C GLY A 82 -1.41 -4.95 -3.28
N VAL A 83 -1.10 -4.02 -2.38
CA VAL A 83 -0.45 -4.35 -1.10
C VAL A 83 -1.35 -5.22 -0.24
N VAL A 84 -2.61 -4.84 -0.04
CA VAL A 84 -3.57 -5.64 0.74
C VAL A 84 -3.96 -6.93 0.04
N ALA A 85 -3.87 -6.98 -1.31
CA ALA A 85 -4.10 -8.19 -2.07
C ALA A 85 -3.05 -9.27 -1.80
N HIS A 86 -1.78 -8.86 -1.72
CA HIS A 86 -0.63 -9.77 -1.76
C HIS A 86 0.13 -9.88 -0.42
N CYS A 87 0.00 -8.90 0.49
CA CYS A 87 0.69 -8.91 1.78
C CYS A 87 -0.26 -9.23 2.93
N GLY A 88 -0.10 -10.42 3.51
CA GLY A 88 -0.88 -10.87 4.68
C GLY A 88 -0.61 -10.02 5.91
N SER A 89 0.64 -9.65 6.12
CA SER A 89 1.05 -8.80 7.26
C SER A 89 0.47 -7.39 7.19
N MET A 90 0.18 -6.87 5.98
CA MET A 90 -0.51 -5.59 5.85
C MET A 90 -1.96 -5.69 6.33
N ARG A 91 -2.65 -6.77 5.97
CA ARG A 91 -4.02 -7.02 6.44
C ARG A 91 -4.07 -7.20 7.95
N ALA A 92 -3.15 -8.00 8.50
CA ALA A 92 -3.04 -8.20 9.93
C ALA A 92 -2.76 -6.88 10.68
N ALA A 93 -1.86 -6.05 10.16
CA ALA A 93 -1.54 -4.76 10.76
C ALA A 93 -2.73 -3.77 10.70
N LEU A 94 -3.51 -3.77 9.61
CA LEU A 94 -4.72 -2.96 9.51
C LEU A 94 -5.79 -3.41 10.50
N ASN A 95 -6.04 -4.71 10.62
CA ASN A 95 -6.99 -5.25 11.58
C ASN A 95 -6.59 -4.91 13.02
N GLU A 96 -5.29 -5.01 13.33
CA GLU A 96 -4.76 -4.67 14.66
C GLU A 96 -4.96 -3.19 15.00
N VAL A 97 -4.72 -2.28 14.06
CA VAL A 97 -4.83 -0.83 14.30
C VAL A 97 -6.28 -0.36 14.33
N LEU A 98 -7.16 -0.98 13.54
CA LEU A 98 -8.60 -0.67 13.50
C LEU A 98 -9.37 -1.30 14.66
N ASP A 99 -8.78 -2.30 15.34
CA ASP A 99 -9.48 -3.18 16.29
C ASP A 99 -10.75 -3.82 15.69
N ASP A 100 -10.71 -4.07 14.37
CA ASP A 100 -11.80 -4.64 13.59
C ASP A 100 -11.26 -5.36 12.35
N GLU A 101 -12.09 -6.19 11.73
CA GLU A 101 -11.72 -6.90 10.50
C GLU A 101 -12.03 -6.07 9.26
N ILE A 102 -11.00 -5.81 8.44
CA ILE A 102 -11.18 -5.14 7.15
C ILE A 102 -11.90 -6.05 6.16
N LEU A 103 -12.82 -5.47 5.39
CA LEU A 103 -13.44 -6.16 4.26
C LEU A 103 -12.49 -6.14 3.05
N LEU A 104 -12.28 -7.32 2.48
CA LEU A 104 -11.54 -7.47 1.23
C LEU A 104 -12.50 -7.87 0.11
N PRO A 105 -12.69 -7.04 -0.92
CA PRO A 105 -13.45 -7.45 -2.09
C PRO A 105 -12.70 -8.52 -2.87
N PRO A 106 -13.38 -9.35 -3.68
CA PRO A 106 -12.72 -10.23 -4.62
C PRO A 106 -11.77 -9.43 -5.53
N LEU A 107 -10.53 -9.90 -5.71
CA LEU A 107 -9.49 -9.25 -6.51
C LEU A 107 -9.26 -7.78 -6.13
N PRO A 108 -8.87 -7.49 -4.88
CA PRO A 108 -8.81 -6.13 -4.35
C PRO A 108 -7.86 -5.22 -5.15
N GLN A 109 -6.86 -5.77 -5.83
CA GLN A 109 -5.93 -5.04 -6.69
C GLN A 109 -6.60 -4.43 -7.93
N PHE A 110 -7.75 -4.96 -8.36
CA PHE A 110 -8.47 -4.49 -9.54
C PHE A 110 -9.74 -3.69 -9.20
N ALA A 111 -10.02 -3.45 -7.93
CA ALA A 111 -11.25 -2.78 -7.48
C ALA A 111 -11.43 -1.40 -8.13
N GLY A 112 -10.36 -0.60 -8.23
CA GLY A 112 -10.38 0.70 -8.88
C GLY A 112 -10.69 0.61 -10.39
N ALA A 113 -10.04 -0.30 -11.09
CA ALA A 113 -10.27 -0.52 -12.53
C ALA A 113 -11.70 -1.00 -12.79
N TYR A 114 -12.20 -1.92 -11.97
CA TYR A 114 -13.57 -2.42 -12.07
C TYR A 114 -14.61 -1.30 -11.81
N GLY A 115 -14.39 -0.50 -10.77
CA GLY A 115 -15.23 0.67 -10.47
C GLY A 115 -15.27 1.67 -11.63
N GLY A 116 -14.10 2.00 -12.20
CA GLY A 116 -14.00 2.87 -13.37
C GLY A 116 -14.74 2.32 -14.58
N ALA A 117 -14.64 1.02 -14.85
CA ALA A 117 -15.38 0.37 -15.95
C ALA A 117 -16.91 0.40 -15.74
N LEU A 118 -17.37 0.21 -14.49
CA LEU A 118 -18.79 0.33 -14.15
C LEU A 118 -19.30 1.75 -14.35
N MET A 119 -18.56 2.77 -13.93
CA MET A 119 -18.91 4.18 -14.12
C MET A 119 -18.99 4.55 -15.59
N ALA A 120 -18.00 4.14 -16.39
CA ALA A 120 -18.01 4.36 -17.85
C ALA A 120 -19.22 3.70 -18.52
N ARG A 121 -19.56 2.47 -18.12
CA ARG A 121 -20.74 1.76 -18.63
C ARG A 121 -22.05 2.45 -18.24
N ALA A 122 -22.12 3.04 -17.04
CA ALA A 122 -23.29 3.75 -16.57
C ALA A 122 -23.47 5.13 -17.21
N GLY A 123 -22.55 5.56 -18.09
CA GLY A 123 -22.61 6.87 -18.75
C GLY A 123 -22.33 8.05 -17.80
N HIS A 124 -21.70 7.78 -16.68
CA HIS A 124 -21.21 8.87 -15.82
C HIS A 124 -20.06 9.56 -16.54
N ASP A 125 -20.32 10.74 -17.10
CA ASP A 125 -19.27 11.67 -17.45
C ASP A 125 -18.50 11.98 -16.16
N VAL A 126 -17.27 11.51 -16.07
CA VAL A 126 -16.34 11.96 -15.02
C VAL A 126 -16.13 13.42 -15.31
N ALA A 127 -16.75 14.32 -14.55
CA ALA A 127 -16.48 15.73 -14.64
C ALA A 127 -14.98 15.93 -14.43
N GLU A 128 -14.30 16.38 -15.48
CA GLU A 128 -12.89 16.70 -15.39
C GLU A 128 -12.73 17.79 -14.32
N PRO A 129 -11.94 17.58 -13.26
CA PRO A 129 -11.57 18.65 -12.37
C PRO A 129 -10.76 19.63 -13.24
N ASP A 130 -11.26 20.84 -13.50
CA ASP A 130 -10.60 21.94 -14.19
C ASP A 130 -10.79 22.11 -15.71
N GLY A 131 -11.72 21.39 -16.37
CA GLY A 131 -12.01 21.65 -17.79
C GLY A 131 -10.86 21.35 -18.78
N GLN A 132 -9.80 20.72 -18.31
CA GLN A 132 -8.73 20.20 -19.17
C GLN A 132 -9.10 18.81 -19.63
N ARG A 133 -9.46 18.68 -20.90
CA ARG A 133 -9.59 17.35 -21.50
C ARG A 133 -8.25 16.66 -21.42
N LEU A 134 -8.19 15.54 -20.70
CA LEU A 134 -7.05 14.64 -20.80
C LEU A 134 -6.87 14.34 -22.29
N ALA A 135 -5.68 14.60 -22.83
CA ALA A 135 -5.37 14.23 -24.20
C ALA A 135 -5.73 12.75 -24.36
N PRO A 136 -6.39 12.36 -25.47
CA PRO A 136 -6.74 10.97 -25.67
C PRO A 136 -5.47 10.13 -25.51
N PRO A 137 -5.56 8.93 -24.88
CA PRO A 137 -4.40 8.07 -24.77
C PRO A 137 -3.80 7.91 -26.15
N CYS A 138 -2.50 8.08 -26.24
CA CYS A 138 -1.72 8.10 -27.49
C CYS A 138 -2.31 7.10 -28.48
N GLY A 139 -2.99 7.65 -29.49
CA GLY A 139 -3.85 6.87 -30.36
C GLY A 139 -3.06 5.84 -31.11
N SER A 140 -3.67 4.71 -31.31
CA SER A 140 -3.32 3.63 -32.21
C SER A 140 -3.02 4.15 -33.64
N SER A 141 -1.88 4.79 -33.83
CA SER A 141 -1.23 5.01 -35.09
C SER A 141 0.24 4.71 -34.93
N ILE A 142 0.53 3.41 -34.86
CA ILE A 142 1.87 2.89 -35.12
C ILE A 142 2.18 3.14 -36.58
N LYS A 143 2.60 4.34 -36.91
CA LYS A 143 3.41 4.67 -38.08
C LYS A 143 4.31 5.83 -37.73
N GLY A 144 5.57 5.50 -37.39
CA GLY A 144 6.69 6.44 -37.36
C GLY A 144 7.01 7.04 -35.99
N GLY A 145 8.07 6.54 -35.38
CA GLY A 145 9.04 7.27 -34.54
C GLY A 145 8.49 8.07 -33.38
N CYS A 146 8.47 7.49 -32.17
CA CYS A 146 8.51 8.27 -30.94
C CYS A 146 9.85 9.01 -30.87
N GLN A 147 9.82 10.33 -31.05
CA GLN A 147 10.85 11.22 -30.50
C GLN A 147 10.25 11.87 -29.26
N CYS A 148 10.76 11.48 -28.09
CA CYS A 148 10.67 12.22 -26.85
C CYS A 148 11.83 13.19 -26.78
#